data_ebc8ed33b9dc17b31843d765abab5b21
#
_entry.id   ebc8ed33b9dc17b31843d765abab5b21
#
_cell.length_a   1.000
_cell.length_b   1.000
_cell.length_c   1.000
_cell.angle_alpha   90.00
_cell.angle_beta   90.00
_cell.angle_gamma   90.00
#
_symmetry.space_group_name_H-M   'P 1'
#
loop_
_entity.id
_entity.type
_entity.pdbx_description
1 polymer ?
#
loop_
_entity_poly.entity_id
_entity_poly.type
_entity_poly.pdbx_seq_one_letter_code
_entity_poly.pdbx_strand_id
1 'polypeptide(L)'
;HAEAKDVLAGAMLRYARLEAEAGPVARPRGPVSDEPSVALVGELFPADPPGVGALLAPMGLRLAPGLPAREWRDLYGALDCVAAAAVHPFYTATVREFRAAGRPVVASGPVGVDGTAAWLDAVGRAAGVPADAAKAKALPAIRAALEANPIRARVTVSGYEGSEMLVARLLVE
;
A
#
# COMPACT_ATOMS: atom_id res chain seq x y z
N HIS A 1 8.71 -15.05 8.55
CA HIS A 1 7.28 -14.76 8.73
C HIS A 1 6.64 -14.07 7.52
N ALA A 2 7.27 -13.02 6.95
CA ALA A 2 6.74 -12.31 5.78
C ALA A 2 6.60 -13.22 4.55
N GLU A 3 7.57 -14.07 4.29
CA GLU A 3 7.55 -15.02 3.17
C GLU A 3 6.37 -16.00 3.25
N ALA A 4 6.08 -16.56 4.43
CA ALA A 4 4.94 -17.46 4.60
C ALA A 4 3.60 -16.73 4.38
N LYS A 5 3.48 -15.49 4.87
CA LYS A 5 2.31 -14.64 4.65
C LYS A 5 2.14 -14.33 3.16
N ASP A 6 3.23 -14.02 2.45
CA ASP A 6 3.22 -13.72 1.02
C ASP A 6 2.79 -14.93 0.18
N VAL A 7 3.37 -16.10 0.45
CA VAL A 7 3.01 -17.34 -0.26
C VAL A 7 1.54 -17.67 -0.06
N LEU A 8 1.03 -17.57 1.17
CA LEU A 8 -0.37 -17.81 1.47
C LEU A 8 -1.29 -16.81 0.78
N ALA A 9 -1.04 -15.51 0.95
CA ALA A 9 -1.85 -14.45 0.33
C ALA A 9 -1.82 -14.56 -1.21
N GLY A 10 -0.66 -14.82 -1.80
CA GLY A 10 -0.51 -15.03 -3.23
C GLY A 10 -1.31 -16.23 -3.75
N ALA A 11 -1.26 -17.37 -3.04
CA ALA A 11 -2.03 -18.56 -3.42
C ALA A 11 -3.54 -18.31 -3.36
N MET A 12 -3.99 -17.58 -2.33
CA MET A 12 -5.41 -17.24 -2.15
C MET A 12 -5.90 -16.24 -3.22
N LEU A 13 -5.12 -15.21 -3.52
CA LEU A 13 -5.44 -14.26 -4.60
C LEU A 13 -5.48 -14.96 -5.96
N ARG A 14 -4.55 -15.87 -6.21
CA ARG A 14 -4.55 -16.69 -7.43
C ARG A 14 -5.83 -17.51 -7.54
N TYR A 15 -6.25 -18.16 -6.47
CA TYR A 15 -7.50 -18.91 -6.44
C TYR A 15 -8.70 -17.99 -6.75
N ALA A 16 -8.80 -16.84 -6.07
CA ALA A 16 -9.87 -15.87 -6.28
C ALA A 16 -9.90 -15.35 -7.73
N ARG A 17 -8.74 -15.11 -8.34
CA ARG A 17 -8.63 -14.67 -9.73
C ARG A 17 -9.12 -15.76 -10.70
N LEU A 18 -8.65 -16.99 -10.53
CA LEU A 18 -9.05 -18.11 -11.39
C LEU A 18 -10.54 -18.42 -11.28
N GLU A 19 -11.14 -18.34 -10.10
CA GLU A 19 -12.58 -18.45 -9.94
C GLU A 19 -13.34 -17.34 -10.67
N ALA A 20 -12.79 -16.12 -10.66
CA ALA A 20 -13.39 -15.00 -11.40
C ALA A 20 -13.38 -15.21 -12.91
N GLU A 21 -12.32 -15.80 -13.42
CA GLU A 21 -12.16 -16.13 -14.84
C GLU A 21 -13.09 -17.29 -15.28
N ALA A 22 -13.38 -18.24 -14.38
CA ALA A 22 -14.20 -19.41 -14.65
C ALA A 22 -15.72 -19.13 -14.71
N GLY A 23 -16.18 -17.96 -14.29
CA GLY A 23 -17.60 -17.57 -14.38
C GLY A 23 -18.14 -16.81 -13.16
N PRO A 24 -19.43 -16.44 -13.16
CA PRO A 24 -20.04 -15.69 -12.09
C PRO A 24 -20.25 -16.59 -10.86
N VAL A 25 -19.26 -16.70 -10.01
CA VAL A 25 -19.41 -17.30 -8.68
C VAL A 25 -19.97 -16.23 -7.74
N ALA A 26 -20.99 -16.60 -6.96
CA ALA A 26 -21.50 -15.77 -5.87
C ALA A 26 -20.38 -15.62 -4.82
N ARG A 27 -19.58 -14.57 -4.94
CA ARG A 27 -18.50 -14.31 -3.99
C ARG A 27 -19.07 -13.71 -2.72
N PRO A 28 -18.60 -14.12 -1.54
CA PRO A 28 -18.86 -13.38 -0.33
C PRO A 28 -18.11 -12.05 -0.43
N ARG A 29 -18.76 -11.03 -0.96
CA ARG A 29 -18.22 -9.68 -0.97
C ARG A 29 -18.50 -9.03 0.37
N GLY A 30 -17.49 -8.37 0.93
CA GLY A 30 -17.70 -7.35 1.94
C GLY A 30 -18.56 -6.19 1.37
N PRO A 31 -18.91 -5.18 2.18
CA PRO A 31 -19.69 -4.05 1.70
C PRO A 31 -19.00 -3.45 0.47
N VAL A 32 -19.69 -3.50 -0.67
CA VAL A 32 -19.21 -2.90 -1.92
C VAL A 32 -19.34 -1.39 -1.78
N SER A 33 -18.23 -0.68 -1.80
CA SER A 33 -18.21 0.77 -1.97
C SER A 33 -17.98 1.05 -3.44
N ASP A 34 -18.74 1.97 -4.01
CA ASP A 34 -18.55 2.46 -5.38
C ASP A 34 -17.28 3.33 -5.52
N GLU A 35 -16.66 3.71 -4.39
CA GLU A 35 -15.42 4.48 -4.39
C GLU A 35 -14.23 3.62 -4.81
N PRO A 36 -13.37 4.13 -5.72
CA PRO A 36 -12.17 3.43 -6.12
C PRO A 36 -11.23 3.20 -4.94
N SER A 37 -10.64 2.02 -4.87
CA SER A 37 -9.81 1.63 -3.73
C SER A 37 -8.40 1.22 -4.13
N VAL A 38 -7.46 1.41 -3.20
CA VAL A 38 -6.08 0.95 -3.30
C VAL A 38 -5.86 -0.18 -2.29
N ALA A 39 -5.38 -1.33 -2.75
CA ALA A 39 -5.00 -2.42 -1.85
C ALA A 39 -3.63 -2.14 -1.23
N LEU A 40 -3.51 -2.29 0.09
CA LEU A 40 -2.22 -2.20 0.78
C LEU A 40 -1.62 -3.60 0.93
N VAL A 41 -0.40 -3.79 0.42
CA VAL A 41 0.30 -5.08 0.46
C VAL A 41 1.55 -4.97 1.30
N GLY A 42 1.59 -5.73 2.37
CA GLY A 42 2.68 -5.75 3.33
C GLY A 42 2.45 -4.86 4.54
N GLU A 43 3.34 -5.00 5.49
CA GLU A 43 3.37 -4.24 6.73
C GLU A 43 4.48 -3.19 6.60
N LEU A 44 4.21 -1.94 6.88
CA LEU A 44 5.19 -0.87 6.87
C LEU A 44 5.19 -0.15 8.22
N PHE A 45 6.26 -0.28 8.96
CA PHE A 45 6.52 0.58 10.11
C PHE A 45 7.23 1.87 9.64
N PRO A 46 6.80 3.07 10.05
CA PRO A 46 5.73 3.40 11.01
C PRO A 46 4.34 3.66 10.38
N ALA A 47 4.14 3.42 9.09
CA ALA A 47 2.85 3.68 8.46
C ALA A 47 1.79 2.67 8.89
N ASP A 48 0.66 3.17 9.35
CA ASP A 48 -0.51 2.38 9.67
C ASP A 48 -1.60 2.48 8.59
N PRO A 49 -2.49 1.50 8.47
CA PRO A 49 -3.56 1.54 7.49
C PRO A 49 -4.48 2.79 7.59
N PRO A 50 -4.90 3.27 8.79
CA PRO A 50 -5.65 4.52 8.92
C PRO A 50 -4.89 5.73 8.39
N GLY A 51 -3.59 5.86 8.68
CA GLY A 51 -2.74 6.93 8.18
C GLY A 51 -2.62 6.90 6.65
N VAL A 52 -2.40 5.73 6.07
CA VAL A 52 -2.38 5.55 4.60
C VAL A 52 -3.74 5.92 3.99
N GLY A 53 -4.84 5.50 4.60
CA GLY A 53 -6.19 5.88 4.17
C GLY A 53 -6.41 7.39 4.19
N ALA A 54 -5.92 8.09 5.22
CA ALA A 54 -5.99 9.55 5.32
C ALA A 54 -5.18 10.28 4.24
N LEU A 55 -4.08 9.69 3.75
CA LEU A 55 -3.31 10.18 2.61
C LEU A 55 -4.08 10.03 1.28
N LEU A 56 -4.83 8.94 1.11
CA LEU A 56 -5.57 8.62 -0.11
C LEU A 56 -6.89 9.39 -0.24
N ALA A 57 -7.56 9.68 0.88
CA ALA A 57 -8.89 10.29 0.90
C ALA A 57 -9.01 11.60 0.09
N PRO A 58 -8.03 12.55 0.10
CA PRO A 58 -8.12 13.75 -0.72
C PRO A 58 -8.02 13.51 -2.23
N MET A 59 -7.63 12.30 -2.64
CA MET A 59 -7.60 11.85 -4.04
C MET A 59 -8.92 11.18 -4.46
N GLY A 60 -9.92 11.09 -3.57
CA GLY A 60 -11.13 10.30 -3.81
C GLY A 60 -10.89 8.79 -3.81
N LEU A 61 -9.82 8.35 -3.18
CA LEU A 61 -9.46 6.95 -3.05
C LEU A 61 -9.65 6.48 -1.61
N ARG A 62 -10.20 5.28 -1.44
CA ARG A 62 -10.21 4.62 -0.13
C ARG A 62 -9.17 3.51 -0.07
N LEU A 63 -8.80 3.13 1.13
CA LEU A 63 -7.97 1.96 1.35
C LEU A 63 -8.85 0.70 1.30
N ALA A 64 -8.51 -0.24 0.43
CA ALA A 64 -9.06 -1.59 0.44
C ALA A 64 -8.51 -2.39 1.64
N PRO A 65 -9.09 -3.56 1.96
CA PRO A 65 -8.51 -4.43 2.97
C PRO A 65 -7.02 -4.67 2.71
N GLY A 66 -6.22 -4.53 3.76
CA GLY A 66 -4.78 -4.75 3.68
C GLY A 66 -4.43 -6.24 3.57
N LEU A 67 -3.30 -6.53 2.94
CA LEU A 67 -2.73 -7.88 2.87
C LEU A 67 -1.42 -7.93 3.67
N PRO A 68 -1.29 -8.89 4.57
CA PRO A 68 -2.14 -10.04 4.83
C PRO A 68 -3.50 -9.66 5.45
N ALA A 69 -4.57 -10.23 4.90
CA ALA A 69 -5.94 -9.93 5.32
C ALA A 69 -6.28 -10.60 6.65
N ARG A 70 -7.23 -10.01 7.39
CA ARG A 70 -7.74 -10.58 8.63
C ARG A 70 -8.78 -11.67 8.38
N GLU A 71 -9.56 -11.52 7.32
CA GLU A 71 -10.62 -12.44 6.94
C GLU A 71 -10.45 -12.91 5.49
N TRP A 72 -10.85 -14.14 5.25
CA TRP A 72 -10.83 -14.74 3.91
C TRP A 72 -11.57 -13.92 2.86
N ARG A 73 -12.73 -13.38 3.21
CA ARG A 73 -13.56 -12.58 2.31
C ARG A 73 -12.87 -11.30 1.83
N ASP A 74 -11.97 -10.75 2.62
CA ASP A 74 -11.22 -9.54 2.29
C ASP A 74 -10.33 -9.76 1.06
N LEU A 75 -9.81 -10.96 0.89
CA LEU A 75 -8.95 -11.31 -0.24
C LEU A 75 -9.70 -11.29 -1.58
N TYR A 76 -10.97 -11.68 -1.59
CA TYR A 76 -11.77 -11.62 -2.80
C TYR A 76 -12.03 -10.17 -3.26
N GLY A 77 -12.21 -9.25 -2.31
CA GLY A 77 -12.36 -7.83 -2.60
C GLY A 77 -11.05 -7.11 -2.97
N ALA A 78 -9.90 -7.66 -2.58
CA ALA A 78 -8.61 -7.02 -2.82
C ALA A 78 -8.28 -6.87 -4.32
N LEU A 79 -8.72 -7.80 -5.18
CA LEU A 79 -8.52 -7.72 -6.63
C LEU A 79 -9.44 -6.72 -7.33
N ASP A 80 -10.48 -6.23 -6.67
CA ASP A 80 -11.39 -5.20 -7.20
C ASP A 80 -10.79 -3.77 -7.08
N CYS A 81 -9.61 -3.63 -6.46
CA CYS A 81 -8.90 -2.35 -6.34
C CYS A 81 -8.49 -1.77 -7.71
N VAL A 82 -8.33 -0.45 -7.79
CA VAL A 82 -7.79 0.22 -8.98
C VAL A 82 -6.27 0.13 -9.07
N ALA A 83 -5.58 -0.02 -7.93
CA ALA A 83 -4.14 -0.20 -7.83
C ALA A 83 -3.78 -0.93 -6.54
N ALA A 84 -2.60 -1.53 -6.47
CA ALA A 84 -2.03 -2.08 -5.26
C ALA A 84 -0.77 -1.31 -4.85
N ALA A 85 -0.67 -0.92 -3.58
CA ALA A 85 0.50 -0.33 -2.97
C ALA A 85 1.26 -1.41 -2.19
N ALA A 86 2.34 -1.93 -2.76
CA ALA A 86 3.23 -2.89 -2.14
C ALA A 86 4.30 -2.14 -1.35
N VAL A 87 4.04 -1.96 -0.06
CA VAL A 87 4.91 -1.19 0.84
C VAL A 87 6.05 -2.01 1.43
N HIS A 88 6.01 -3.32 1.28
CA HIS A 88 7.04 -4.23 1.77
C HIS A 88 7.65 -5.05 0.62
N PRO A 89 8.98 -5.12 0.48
CA PRO A 89 9.64 -5.69 -0.70
C PRO A 89 9.46 -7.22 -0.84
N PHE A 90 9.16 -7.93 0.24
CA PHE A 90 9.11 -9.40 0.24
C PHE A 90 7.75 -10.00 -0.14
N TYR A 91 6.74 -9.18 -0.46
CA TYR A 91 5.44 -9.66 -0.91
C TYR A 91 5.39 -9.92 -2.43
N THR A 92 6.35 -10.69 -2.94
CA THR A 92 6.55 -10.89 -4.38
C THR A 92 5.51 -11.79 -5.02
N ALA A 93 5.05 -12.83 -4.32
CA ALA A 93 4.00 -13.73 -4.80
C ALA A 93 2.66 -13.01 -4.88
N THR A 94 2.31 -12.23 -3.86
CA THR A 94 1.11 -11.38 -3.82
C THR A 94 1.12 -10.34 -4.94
N VAL A 95 2.24 -9.62 -5.11
CA VAL A 95 2.42 -8.63 -6.18
C VAL A 95 2.25 -9.23 -7.58
N ARG A 96 2.75 -10.45 -7.79
CA ARG A 96 2.60 -11.16 -9.05
C ARG A 96 1.13 -11.41 -9.39
N GLU A 97 0.29 -11.77 -8.42
CA GLU A 97 -1.13 -12.01 -8.67
C GLU A 97 -1.90 -10.71 -8.97
N PHE A 98 -1.57 -9.59 -8.34
CA PHE A 98 -2.13 -8.28 -8.73
C PHE A 98 -1.78 -7.92 -10.17
N ARG A 99 -0.53 -8.10 -10.58
CA ARG A 99 -0.10 -7.87 -11.97
C ARG A 99 -0.80 -8.80 -12.95
N ALA A 100 -0.95 -10.08 -12.60
CA ALA A 100 -1.69 -11.05 -13.41
C ALA A 100 -3.18 -10.70 -13.56
N ALA A 101 -3.76 -10.03 -12.56
CA ALA A 101 -5.12 -9.49 -12.62
C ALA A 101 -5.21 -8.13 -13.36
N GLY A 102 -4.12 -7.66 -13.99
CA GLY A 102 -4.07 -6.38 -14.69
C GLY A 102 -4.10 -5.15 -13.76
N ARG A 103 -3.77 -5.32 -12.47
CA ARG A 103 -3.75 -4.22 -11.51
C ARG A 103 -2.37 -3.58 -11.43
N PRO A 104 -2.25 -2.25 -11.62
CA PRO A 104 -1.00 -1.53 -11.41
C PRO A 104 -0.49 -1.71 -9.99
N VAL A 105 0.84 -1.83 -9.84
CA VAL A 105 1.48 -1.99 -8.53
C VAL A 105 2.49 -0.87 -8.30
N VAL A 106 2.31 -0.16 -7.19
CA VAL A 106 3.26 0.83 -6.67
C VAL A 106 4.12 0.16 -5.61
N ALA A 107 5.40 -0.07 -5.93
CA ALA A 107 6.35 -0.79 -5.06
C ALA A 107 7.17 0.20 -4.21
N SER A 108 6.50 1.00 -3.41
CA SER A 108 7.11 1.94 -2.46
C SER A 108 6.12 2.30 -1.35
N GLY A 109 6.58 2.98 -0.30
CA GLY A 109 5.76 3.43 0.82
C GLY A 109 5.89 4.93 1.08
N PRO A 110 4.90 5.54 1.76
CA PRO A 110 4.89 6.96 2.10
C PRO A 110 5.73 7.21 3.38
N VAL A 111 7.01 7.54 3.21
CA VAL A 111 7.91 7.82 4.34
C VAL A 111 8.65 9.12 4.06
N GLY A 112 8.68 10.05 5.04
CA GLY A 112 9.24 11.37 4.90
C GLY A 112 8.43 12.28 3.98
N VAL A 113 8.96 13.46 3.69
CA VAL A 113 8.32 14.45 2.80
C VAL A 113 8.42 13.99 1.35
N ASP A 114 9.65 13.74 0.90
CA ASP A 114 9.93 13.41 -0.51
C ASP A 114 9.40 12.01 -0.86
N GLY A 115 9.56 11.04 0.04
CA GLY A 115 9.04 9.69 -0.15
C GLY A 115 7.52 9.67 -0.21
N THR A 116 6.83 10.44 0.63
CA THR A 116 5.37 10.55 0.59
C THR A 116 4.89 11.26 -0.67
N ALA A 117 5.56 12.34 -1.10
CA ALA A 117 5.22 13.03 -2.34
C ALA A 117 5.34 12.09 -3.55
N ALA A 118 6.46 11.40 -3.68
CA ALA A 118 6.71 10.46 -4.77
C ALA A 118 5.72 9.28 -4.76
N TRP A 119 5.37 8.78 -3.57
CA TRP A 119 4.39 7.71 -3.41
C TRP A 119 2.99 8.14 -3.84
N LEU A 120 2.53 9.33 -3.41
CA LEU A 120 1.23 9.88 -3.82
C LEU A 120 1.15 10.08 -5.34
N ASP A 121 2.22 10.60 -5.97
CA ASP A 121 2.28 10.75 -7.42
C ASP A 121 2.23 9.38 -8.13
N ALA A 122 2.90 8.37 -7.59
CA ALA A 122 2.89 7.02 -8.16
C ALA A 122 1.50 6.36 -8.04
N VAL A 123 0.84 6.50 -6.89
CA VAL A 123 -0.53 6.03 -6.69
C VAL A 123 -1.50 6.79 -7.60
N GLY A 124 -1.36 8.11 -7.72
CA GLY A 124 -2.19 8.94 -8.60
C GLY A 124 -2.09 8.49 -10.06
N ARG A 125 -0.87 8.26 -10.56
CA ARG A 125 -0.67 7.71 -11.91
C ARG A 125 -1.30 6.33 -12.07
N ALA A 126 -1.13 5.46 -11.08
CA ALA A 126 -1.67 4.09 -11.13
C ALA A 126 -3.20 4.06 -11.09
N ALA A 127 -3.82 4.96 -10.35
CA ALA A 127 -5.27 5.06 -10.19
C ALA A 127 -5.94 6.01 -11.22
N GLY A 128 -5.16 6.76 -12.00
CA GLY A 128 -5.67 7.73 -12.97
C GLY A 128 -6.27 8.99 -12.33
N VAL A 129 -5.79 9.40 -11.14
CA VAL A 129 -6.30 10.56 -10.39
C VAL A 129 -5.17 11.51 -9.99
N PRO A 130 -5.41 12.83 -9.85
CA PRO A 130 -4.40 13.79 -9.43
C PRO A 130 -4.04 13.63 -7.95
N ALA A 131 -2.76 13.83 -7.61
CA ALA A 131 -2.25 13.72 -6.25
C ALA A 131 -2.10 15.09 -5.54
N ASP A 132 -2.35 16.20 -6.23
CA ASP A 132 -2.00 17.53 -5.73
C ASP A 132 -2.73 17.92 -4.44
N ALA A 133 -4.01 17.60 -4.33
CA ALA A 133 -4.79 17.86 -3.11
C ALA A 133 -4.26 17.08 -1.90
N ALA A 134 -3.86 15.82 -2.12
CA ALA A 134 -3.29 14.98 -1.07
C ALA A 134 -1.91 15.51 -0.63
N LYS A 135 -1.05 15.87 -1.58
CA LYS A 135 0.26 16.49 -1.30
C LYS A 135 0.12 17.81 -0.55
N ALA A 136 -0.76 18.70 -1.02
CA ALA A 136 -0.99 20.00 -0.37
C ALA A 136 -1.46 19.85 1.08
N LYS A 137 -2.24 18.83 1.38
CA LYS A 137 -2.74 18.53 2.73
C LYS A 137 -1.68 17.87 3.61
N ALA A 138 -0.96 16.87 3.11
CA ALA A 138 -0.11 16.02 3.92
C ALA A 138 1.31 16.57 4.12
N LEU A 139 1.97 17.07 3.08
CA LEU A 139 3.39 17.38 3.11
C LEU A 139 3.76 18.50 4.11
N PRO A 140 2.97 19.57 4.29
CA PRO A 140 3.28 20.59 5.29
C PRO A 140 3.30 20.04 6.72
N ALA A 141 2.35 19.16 7.04
CA ALA A 141 2.26 18.54 8.37
C ALA A 141 3.43 17.58 8.64
N ILE A 142 3.82 16.79 7.64
CA ILE A 142 4.98 15.89 7.73
C ILE A 142 6.25 16.71 7.94
N ARG A 143 6.45 17.76 7.15
CA ARG A 143 7.62 18.67 7.30
C ARG A 143 7.69 19.29 8.68
N ALA A 144 6.59 19.86 9.15
CA ALA A 144 6.52 20.44 10.49
C ALA A 144 6.83 19.43 11.60
N ALA A 145 6.37 18.17 11.43
CA ALA A 145 6.66 17.11 12.38
C ALA A 145 8.16 16.73 12.40
N LEU A 146 8.82 16.68 11.25
CA LEU A 146 10.27 16.44 11.16
C LEU A 146 11.09 17.59 11.75
N GLU A 147 10.73 18.83 11.44
CA GLU A 147 11.39 20.04 12.00
C GLU A 147 11.25 20.13 13.52
N ALA A 148 10.09 19.73 14.06
CA ALA A 148 9.83 19.72 15.49
C ALA A 148 10.58 18.61 16.24
N ASN A 149 11.01 17.55 15.55
CA ASN A 149 11.65 16.38 16.13
C ASN A 149 13.01 16.07 15.48
N PRO A 150 13.98 17.00 15.49
CA PRO A 150 15.26 16.81 14.83
C PRO A 150 16.09 15.74 15.51
N ILE A 151 16.63 14.82 14.73
CA ILE A 151 17.58 13.81 15.21
C ILE A 151 18.98 14.40 15.14
N ARG A 152 19.57 14.72 16.28
CA ARG A 152 20.91 15.31 16.42
C ARG A 152 21.94 14.30 16.88
N ALA A 153 21.87 13.08 16.35
CA ALA A 153 22.74 11.99 16.77
C ALA A 153 23.23 11.23 15.53
N ARG A 154 24.37 10.57 15.68
CA ARG A 154 24.82 9.59 14.67
C ARG A 154 23.92 8.37 14.81
N VAL A 155 23.25 7.98 13.74
CA VAL A 155 22.33 6.85 13.69
C VAL A 155 22.92 5.77 12.79
N THR A 156 22.92 4.53 13.26
CA THR A 156 23.20 3.35 12.45
C THR A 156 21.89 2.65 12.15
N VAL A 157 21.56 2.48 10.88
CA VAL A 157 20.40 1.71 10.44
C VAL A 157 20.89 0.34 10.02
N SER A 158 20.34 -0.71 10.64
CA SER A 158 20.65 -2.09 10.29
C SER A 158 19.40 -2.94 10.29
N GLY A 159 19.32 -3.90 9.39
CA GLY A 159 18.20 -4.81 9.27
C GLY A 159 18.30 -5.64 7.99
N TYR A 160 17.28 -6.44 7.72
CA TYR A 160 17.25 -7.34 6.56
C TYR A 160 15.89 -7.38 5.86
N GLU A 161 14.93 -6.59 6.31
CA GLU A 161 13.57 -6.61 5.76
C GLU A 161 13.32 -5.56 4.67
N GLY A 162 14.29 -4.67 4.40
CA GLY A 162 14.19 -3.64 3.36
C GLY A 162 13.46 -2.37 3.78
N SER A 163 12.70 -2.38 4.89
CA SER A 163 12.09 -1.17 5.48
C SER A 163 13.15 -0.19 5.98
N GLU A 164 14.32 -0.68 6.33
CA GLU A 164 15.48 0.11 6.77
C GLU A 164 15.90 1.15 5.73
N MET A 165 15.77 0.84 4.45
CA MET A 165 16.08 1.78 3.37
C MET A 165 15.16 3.00 3.37
N LEU A 166 13.90 2.81 3.76
CA LEU A 166 12.93 3.90 3.89
C LEU A 166 13.27 4.77 5.10
N VAL A 167 13.64 4.14 6.23
CA VAL A 167 14.10 4.84 7.44
C VAL A 167 15.40 5.60 7.16
N ALA A 168 16.37 4.99 6.46
CA ALA A 168 17.62 5.65 6.11
C ALA A 168 17.38 6.90 5.22
N ARG A 169 16.45 6.84 4.27
CA ARG A 169 16.06 8.00 3.47
C ARG A 169 15.44 9.09 4.32
N LEU A 170 14.50 8.75 5.21
CA LEU A 170 13.88 9.70 6.14
C LEU A 170 14.91 10.43 7.01
N LEU A 171 15.98 9.76 7.42
CA LEU A 171 17.02 10.34 8.27
C LEU A 171 17.95 11.33 7.55
N VAL A 172 17.89 11.44 6.23
CA VAL A 172 18.70 12.37 5.42
C VAL A 172 17.88 13.48 4.78
N GLU A 173 16.55 13.46 4.93
CA GLU A 173 15.67 14.59 4.60
C GLU A 173 15.80 15.70 5.65
#